data_3f862fd86c36422f9140fb04acf909a7
#
_entry.id   3f862fd86c36422f9140fb04acf909a7
#
_cell.length_a   1.000
_cell.length_b   1.000
_cell.length_c   1.000
_cell.angle_alpha   90.00
_cell.angle_beta   90.00
_cell.angle_gamma   90.00
#
_symmetry.space_group_name_H-M   'P 1'
#
loop_
_entity.id
_entity.type
_entity.pdbx_description
1 polymer ?
#
loop_
_entity_poly.entity_id
_entity_poly.type
_entity_poly.pdbx_seq_one_letter_code
_entity_poly.pdbx_strand_id
1 'polypeptide(L)'
;EALKYFTEFWCSDNTDPIERLFIQWGFSQIFPSKAMSAHVTSWNKKTSVKFRTDVASMCKLGFDLGLKELNADELTYCQNAVANWTRLKKVILDGDQYRLVSPYDGNHMSVMYTTPDKNKAVLYTYDIHPRYAEKLLPVKLQGLDPSKRYKVKEINLMPNSKSNLAANEKTYSGDYLMKVGINAFTTNQAFSRVIELTAE
;
A
#
# COMPACT_ATOMS: atom_id res chain seq x y z
N GLU A 1 15.64 18.74 11.60
CA GLU A 1 17.00 18.64 12.15
C GLU A 1 17.49 17.21 12.26
N ALA A 2 16.65 16.26 12.69
CA ALA A 2 17.01 14.84 12.86
C ALA A 2 17.54 14.19 11.56
N LEU A 3 17.01 14.52 10.39
CA LEU A 3 17.48 13.99 9.09
C LEU A 3 18.94 14.39 8.73
N LYS A 4 19.56 15.31 9.47
CA LYS A 4 20.98 15.61 9.32
C LYS A 4 21.88 14.51 9.90
N TYR A 5 21.36 13.75 10.87
CA TYR A 5 22.12 12.78 11.64
C TYR A 5 21.66 11.34 11.43
N PHE A 6 20.39 11.14 11.05
CA PHE A 6 19.78 9.84 10.90
C PHE A 6 19.21 9.67 9.50
N THR A 7 19.42 8.51 8.91
CA THR A 7 18.91 8.14 7.59
C THR A 7 17.52 7.52 7.66
N GLU A 8 17.11 7.04 8.84
CA GLU A 8 15.84 6.39 9.06
C GLU A 8 15.37 6.49 10.50
N PHE A 9 14.07 6.31 10.68
CA PHE A 9 13.39 6.39 11.96
C PHE A 9 12.53 5.15 12.19
N TRP A 10 12.56 4.68 13.42
CA TRP A 10 11.57 3.79 13.96
C TRP A 10 10.37 4.61 14.42
N CYS A 11 9.28 4.61 13.64
CA CYS A 11 8.16 5.52 13.88
C CYS A 11 7.40 5.24 15.18
N SER A 12 7.35 3.97 15.62
CA SER A 12 6.65 3.55 16.85
C SER A 12 6.88 2.07 17.12
N ASP A 13 6.90 1.69 18.38
CA ASP A 13 6.89 0.29 18.83
C ASP A 13 5.50 -0.36 18.72
N ASN A 14 4.47 0.43 18.44
CA ASN A 14 3.15 -0.13 18.17
C ASN A 14 3.16 -0.88 16.84
N THR A 15 2.91 -2.18 16.89
CA THR A 15 2.91 -3.09 15.74
C THR A 15 1.51 -3.49 15.29
N ASP A 16 0.45 -2.96 15.92
CA ASP A 16 -0.92 -3.15 15.41
C ASP A 16 -1.03 -2.53 14.01
N PRO A 17 -1.36 -3.32 12.98
CA PRO A 17 -1.30 -2.83 11.60
C PRO A 17 -2.36 -1.77 11.29
N ILE A 18 -3.47 -1.73 12.01
CA ILE A 18 -4.47 -0.68 11.87
C ILE A 18 -3.90 0.63 12.43
N GLU A 19 -3.36 0.61 13.66
CA GLU A 19 -2.70 1.76 14.25
C GLU A 19 -1.51 2.23 13.41
N ARG A 20 -0.78 1.30 12.79
CA ARG A 20 0.33 1.64 11.87
C ARG A 20 -0.12 2.45 10.65
N LEU A 21 -1.35 2.28 10.16
CA LEU A 21 -1.88 3.12 9.09
C LEU A 21 -1.92 4.59 9.51
N PHE A 22 -2.39 4.88 10.72
CA PHE A 22 -2.45 6.24 11.27
C PHE A 22 -1.04 6.78 11.56
N ILE A 23 -0.18 5.96 12.18
CA ILE A 23 1.21 6.33 12.50
C ILE A 23 1.98 6.67 11.22
N GLN A 24 1.98 5.78 10.22
CA GLN A 24 2.71 6.00 8.96
C GLN A 24 2.12 7.17 8.15
N TRP A 25 0.81 7.36 8.17
CA TRP A 25 0.17 8.53 7.59
C TRP A 25 0.65 9.82 8.26
N GLY A 26 0.62 9.89 9.59
CA GLY A 26 1.06 11.05 10.35
C GLY A 26 2.54 11.38 10.10
N PHE A 27 3.44 10.39 10.22
CA PHE A 27 4.87 10.59 9.94
C PHE A 27 5.13 11.00 8.50
N SER A 28 4.37 10.51 7.54
CA SER A 28 4.53 10.87 6.12
C SER A 28 4.25 12.35 5.82
N GLN A 29 3.64 13.10 6.75
CA GLN A 29 3.46 14.56 6.60
C GLN A 29 4.79 15.32 6.73
N ILE A 30 5.78 14.73 7.42
CA ILE A 30 7.05 15.37 7.75
C ILE A 30 8.24 14.62 7.15
N PHE A 31 8.16 13.29 7.08
CA PHE A 31 9.25 12.43 6.64
C PHE A 31 8.91 11.66 5.38
N PRO A 32 9.84 11.54 4.41
CA PRO A 32 9.64 10.71 3.23
C PRO A 32 9.63 9.22 3.61
N SER A 33 8.94 8.40 2.82
CA SER A 33 8.84 6.95 3.04
C SER A 33 10.19 6.24 3.20
N LYS A 34 11.24 6.73 2.52
CA LYS A 34 12.62 6.19 2.65
C LYS A 34 13.25 6.41 4.03
N ALA A 35 12.73 7.35 4.81
CA ALA A 35 13.21 7.60 6.16
C ALA A 35 12.42 6.81 7.23
N MET A 36 11.35 6.12 6.86
CA MET A 36 10.50 5.37 7.77
C MET A 36 10.76 3.87 7.65
N SER A 37 10.95 3.22 8.81
CA SER A 37 11.05 1.76 8.90
C SER A 37 9.78 1.18 9.51
N ALA A 38 9.29 0.09 8.92
CA ALA A 38 8.16 -0.67 9.41
C ALA A 38 8.42 -2.18 9.26
N HIS A 39 7.82 -2.98 10.15
CA HIS A 39 8.02 -4.41 10.12
C HIS A 39 6.75 -5.18 10.47
N VAL A 40 6.72 -6.41 10.02
CA VAL A 40 5.71 -7.41 10.35
C VAL A 40 6.20 -8.22 11.53
N THR A 41 5.39 -8.33 12.59
CA THR A 41 5.78 -9.01 13.83
C THR A 41 5.03 -10.32 14.06
N SER A 42 5.55 -11.14 14.97
CA SER A 42 4.89 -12.35 15.46
C SER A 42 3.69 -12.08 16.36
N TRP A 43 3.59 -10.92 16.97
CA TRP A 43 2.44 -10.48 17.77
C TRP A 43 1.48 -9.61 16.93
N ASN A 44 0.34 -9.25 17.48
CA ASN A 44 -0.73 -8.53 16.76
C ASN A 44 -1.31 -9.29 15.55
N LYS A 45 -1.61 -10.57 15.73
CA LYS A 45 -2.15 -11.45 14.68
C LYS A 45 -3.66 -11.30 14.44
N LYS A 46 -4.28 -10.20 14.86
CA LYS A 46 -5.71 -9.93 14.65
C LYS A 46 -6.06 -9.77 13.16
N THR A 47 -5.07 -9.45 12.33
CA THR A 47 -5.23 -9.31 10.89
C THR A 47 -4.38 -10.36 10.15
N SER A 48 -4.67 -10.57 8.87
CA SER A 48 -3.91 -11.49 8.04
C SER A 48 -2.44 -11.05 7.88
N VAL A 49 -1.55 -11.99 7.60
CA VAL A 49 -0.15 -11.68 7.25
C VAL A 49 -0.09 -10.75 6.04
N LYS A 50 -1.01 -10.92 5.09
CA LYS A 50 -1.14 -10.05 3.91
C LYS A 50 -1.36 -8.60 4.33
N PHE A 51 -2.35 -8.32 5.15
CA PHE A 51 -2.65 -6.96 5.59
C PHE A 51 -1.45 -6.33 6.31
N ARG A 52 -0.84 -7.05 7.25
CA ARG A 52 0.35 -6.59 7.99
C ARG A 52 1.53 -6.28 7.07
N THR A 53 1.78 -7.14 6.09
CA THR A 53 2.87 -6.96 5.13
C THR A 53 2.62 -5.81 4.18
N ASP A 54 1.40 -5.66 3.67
CA ASP A 54 1.04 -4.54 2.79
C ASP A 54 1.18 -3.19 3.54
N VAL A 55 0.79 -3.12 4.82
CA VAL A 55 0.99 -1.92 5.66
C VAL A 55 2.48 -1.60 5.82
N ALA A 56 3.31 -2.59 6.16
CA ALA A 56 4.73 -2.38 6.35
C ALA A 56 5.45 -2.01 5.03
N SER A 57 4.94 -2.47 3.89
CA SER A 57 5.56 -2.25 2.57
C SER A 57 5.40 -0.82 2.01
N MET A 58 4.60 0.05 2.64
CA MET A 58 4.50 1.47 2.27
C MET A 58 5.79 2.28 2.54
N CYS A 59 6.74 1.70 3.27
CA CYS A 59 8.03 2.29 3.60
C CYS A 59 9.12 1.20 3.57
N LYS A 60 10.19 1.33 4.34
CA LYS A 60 11.22 0.27 4.44
C LYS A 60 10.62 -0.96 5.11
N LEU A 61 10.38 -1.99 4.30
CA LEU A 61 9.79 -3.25 4.74
C LEU A 61 10.78 -4.08 5.53
N GLY A 62 10.39 -4.52 6.71
CA GLY A 62 11.09 -5.48 7.55
C GLY A 62 10.18 -6.59 8.06
N PHE A 63 10.80 -7.67 8.53
CA PHE A 63 10.11 -8.78 9.20
C PHE A 63 10.83 -9.08 10.51
N ASP A 64 10.05 -9.09 11.59
CA ASP A 64 10.45 -9.51 12.93
C ASP A 64 9.45 -10.56 13.42
N LEU A 65 9.51 -11.73 12.79
CA LEU A 65 8.63 -12.85 13.07
C LEU A 65 9.35 -14.19 12.92
N GLY A 66 8.87 -15.17 13.67
CA GLY A 66 9.33 -16.55 13.55
C GLY A 66 8.78 -17.21 12.29
N LEU A 67 9.65 -17.55 11.34
CA LEU A 67 9.23 -18.22 10.09
C LEU A 67 8.44 -19.52 10.32
N LYS A 68 8.70 -20.20 11.44
CA LYS A 68 7.97 -21.42 11.83
C LYS A 68 6.51 -21.17 12.23
N GLU A 69 6.13 -19.92 12.43
CA GLU A 69 4.76 -19.52 12.78
C GLU A 69 3.87 -19.30 11.56
N LEU A 70 4.48 -19.26 10.36
CA LEU A 70 3.78 -19.11 9.09
C LEU A 70 3.45 -20.49 8.51
N ASN A 71 2.23 -20.63 7.99
CA ASN A 71 1.90 -21.78 7.15
C ASN A 71 2.54 -21.63 5.75
N ALA A 72 2.45 -22.66 4.91
CA ALA A 72 3.10 -22.68 3.59
C ALA A 72 2.62 -21.54 2.67
N ASP A 73 1.33 -21.24 2.67
CA ASP A 73 0.75 -20.18 1.84
C ASP A 73 1.18 -18.79 2.34
N GLU A 74 1.21 -18.57 3.64
CA GLU A 74 1.70 -17.33 4.24
C GLU A 74 3.19 -17.11 3.96
N LEU A 75 4.02 -18.16 4.04
CA LEU A 75 5.43 -18.07 3.71
C LEU A 75 5.63 -17.74 2.23
N THR A 76 4.92 -18.41 1.34
CA THR A 76 4.94 -18.14 -0.10
C THR A 76 4.48 -16.71 -0.40
N TYR A 77 3.43 -16.24 0.27
CA TYR A 77 2.97 -14.86 0.19
C TYR A 77 4.07 -13.87 0.59
N CYS A 78 4.70 -14.07 1.75
CA CYS A 78 5.76 -13.18 2.23
C CYS A 78 6.96 -13.12 1.24
N GLN A 79 7.37 -14.26 0.69
CA GLN A 79 8.43 -14.32 -0.32
C GLN A 79 8.06 -13.50 -1.57
N ASN A 80 6.84 -13.66 -2.08
CA ASN A 80 6.34 -12.90 -3.23
C ASN A 80 6.23 -11.40 -2.92
N ALA A 81 5.76 -11.04 -1.73
CA ALA A 81 5.65 -9.65 -1.29
C ALA A 81 7.01 -8.97 -1.19
N VAL A 82 8.03 -9.67 -0.64
CA VAL A 82 9.42 -9.18 -0.59
C VAL A 82 9.98 -9.00 -2.01
N ALA A 83 9.73 -9.94 -2.92
CA ALA A 83 10.17 -9.83 -4.31
C ALA A 83 9.53 -8.63 -5.01
N ASN A 84 8.21 -8.43 -4.85
CA ASN A 84 7.50 -7.28 -5.37
C ASN A 84 8.01 -5.96 -4.77
N TRP A 85 8.17 -5.91 -3.44
CA TRP A 85 8.70 -4.71 -2.78
C TRP A 85 10.12 -4.40 -3.27
N THR A 86 11.00 -5.39 -3.39
CA THR A 86 12.37 -5.21 -3.88
C THR A 86 12.40 -4.62 -5.29
N ARG A 87 11.50 -5.07 -6.16
CA ARG A 87 11.34 -4.56 -7.53
C ARG A 87 10.79 -3.14 -7.56
N LEU A 88 9.89 -2.80 -6.63
CA LEU A 88 9.16 -1.54 -6.59
C LEU A 88 9.74 -0.52 -5.60
N LYS A 89 10.74 -0.89 -4.80
CA LYS A 89 11.28 -0.04 -3.72
C LYS A 89 11.70 1.36 -4.19
N LYS A 90 12.20 1.50 -5.40
CA LYS A 90 12.55 2.83 -5.94
C LYS A 90 11.32 3.72 -6.14
N VAL A 91 10.19 3.15 -6.57
CA VAL A 91 8.92 3.89 -6.68
C VAL A 91 8.42 4.30 -5.30
N ILE A 92 8.47 3.38 -4.33
CA ILE A 92 7.91 3.59 -2.99
C ILE A 92 8.79 4.53 -2.14
N LEU A 93 10.12 4.39 -2.22
CA LEU A 93 11.05 5.11 -1.36
C LEU A 93 11.53 6.44 -1.93
N ASP A 94 11.67 6.53 -3.25
CA ASP A 94 12.25 7.69 -3.94
C ASP A 94 11.22 8.43 -4.82
N GLY A 95 10.03 7.86 -5.01
CA GLY A 95 8.95 8.48 -5.79
C GLY A 95 8.19 9.56 -5.02
N ASP A 96 7.37 10.30 -5.76
CA ASP A 96 6.46 11.29 -5.20
C ASP A 96 5.29 10.59 -4.49
N GLN A 97 5.05 10.92 -3.23
CA GLN A 97 3.97 10.37 -2.44
C GLN A 97 2.72 11.24 -2.49
N TYR A 98 1.58 10.61 -2.76
CA TYR A 98 0.25 11.22 -2.75
C TYR A 98 -0.64 10.53 -1.70
N ARG A 99 -1.18 11.31 -0.77
CA ARG A 99 -2.14 10.89 0.25
C ARG A 99 -3.54 11.11 -0.29
N LEU A 100 -4.21 10.04 -0.72
CA LEU A 100 -5.46 10.13 -1.49
C LEU A 100 -6.72 10.07 -0.63
N VAL A 101 -6.74 9.20 0.37
CA VAL A 101 -7.84 9.03 1.30
C VAL A 101 -7.28 8.93 2.71
N SER A 102 -7.67 9.86 3.56
CA SER A 102 -7.19 9.96 4.94
C SER A 102 -7.84 8.90 5.84
N PRO A 103 -7.07 8.18 6.68
CA PRO A 103 -7.65 7.25 7.65
C PRO A 103 -8.41 7.97 8.78
N TYR A 104 -8.24 9.30 8.93
CA TYR A 104 -8.96 10.11 9.91
C TYR A 104 -10.35 10.53 9.44
N ASP A 105 -10.61 10.47 8.13
CA ASP A 105 -11.87 10.95 7.54
C ASP A 105 -12.92 9.85 7.35
N GLY A 106 -12.59 8.58 7.68
CA GLY A 106 -13.52 7.47 7.51
C GLY A 106 -12.92 6.10 7.80
N ASN A 107 -13.46 5.09 7.13
CA ASN A 107 -13.12 3.68 7.37
C ASN A 107 -12.12 3.12 6.35
N HIS A 108 -11.55 3.97 5.52
CA HIS A 108 -10.66 3.60 4.43
C HIS A 108 -9.42 4.49 4.41
N MET A 109 -8.33 3.97 3.86
CA MET A 109 -7.11 4.75 3.61
C MET A 109 -6.57 4.44 2.22
N SER A 110 -5.97 5.45 1.58
CA SER A 110 -5.25 5.23 0.33
C SER A 110 -4.06 6.17 0.20
N VAL A 111 -2.92 5.61 -0.19
CA VAL A 111 -1.71 6.35 -0.56
C VAL A 111 -1.17 5.81 -1.87
N MET A 112 -0.45 6.66 -2.60
CA MET A 112 0.12 6.33 -3.89
C MET A 112 1.52 6.91 -4.01
N TYR A 113 2.37 6.21 -4.73
CA TYR A 113 3.73 6.65 -5.07
C TYR A 113 3.89 6.61 -6.58
N THR A 114 4.54 7.62 -7.16
CA THR A 114 4.81 7.69 -8.60
C THR A 114 6.28 7.95 -8.86
N THR A 115 6.80 7.39 -9.95
CA THR A 115 8.13 7.77 -10.43
C THR A 115 8.11 9.21 -11.00
N PRO A 116 9.23 9.96 -10.94
CA PRO A 116 9.29 11.33 -11.51
C PRO A 116 8.94 11.39 -12.99
N ASP A 117 9.27 10.35 -13.78
CA ASP A 117 8.93 10.23 -15.20
C ASP A 117 7.47 9.79 -15.44
N LYS A 118 6.74 9.52 -14.37
CA LYS A 118 5.34 9.06 -14.39
C LYS A 118 5.10 7.78 -15.22
N ASN A 119 6.13 6.93 -15.33
CA ASN A 119 6.01 5.66 -16.03
C ASN A 119 5.50 4.53 -15.13
N LYS A 120 5.72 4.65 -13.81
CA LYS A 120 5.28 3.66 -12.83
C LYS A 120 4.65 4.32 -11.62
N ALA A 121 3.64 3.66 -11.07
CA ALA A 121 3.05 4.02 -9.80
C ALA A 121 2.67 2.79 -9.00
N VAL A 122 2.59 2.95 -7.68
CA VAL A 122 2.08 1.93 -6.74
C VAL A 122 1.02 2.58 -5.88
N LEU A 123 -0.18 2.03 -5.92
CA LEU A 123 -1.32 2.45 -5.11
C LEU A 123 -1.58 1.43 -4.02
N TYR A 124 -1.69 1.90 -2.80
CA TYR A 124 -2.12 1.13 -1.64
C TYR A 124 -3.51 1.56 -1.23
N THR A 125 -4.38 0.59 -0.97
CA THR A 125 -5.71 0.83 -0.41
C THR A 125 -5.98 -0.11 0.76
N TYR A 126 -6.63 0.42 1.79
CA TYR A 126 -6.92 -0.27 3.03
C TYR A 126 -8.37 -0.04 3.42
N ASP A 127 -9.08 -1.14 3.67
CA ASP A 127 -10.40 -1.16 4.31
C ASP A 127 -10.16 -1.43 5.81
N ILE A 128 -10.36 -0.41 6.65
CA ILE A 128 -10.01 -0.45 8.07
C ILE A 128 -11.16 -1.06 8.88
N HIS A 129 -12.28 -0.35 8.94
CA HIS A 129 -13.49 -0.73 9.64
C HIS A 129 -14.74 -0.41 8.83
N PRO A 130 -14.89 -0.95 7.61
CA PRO A 130 -16.03 -0.63 6.76
C PRO A 130 -17.34 -1.02 7.43
N ARG A 131 -18.35 -0.17 7.26
CA ARG A 131 -19.69 -0.39 7.81
C ARG A 131 -20.58 -1.08 6.79
N TYR A 132 -21.55 -1.82 7.26
CA TYR A 132 -22.59 -2.37 6.40
C TYR A 132 -23.27 -1.27 5.58
N ALA A 133 -23.45 -1.50 4.29
CA ALA A 133 -24.05 -0.54 3.34
C ALA A 133 -23.30 0.81 3.22
N GLU A 134 -22.03 0.88 3.62
CA GLU A 134 -21.21 2.06 3.39
C GLU A 134 -21.06 2.33 1.90
N LYS A 135 -21.23 3.61 1.50
CA LYS A 135 -21.02 4.02 0.12
C LYS A 135 -19.52 4.06 -0.20
N LEU A 136 -19.07 3.11 -0.99
CA LEU A 136 -17.69 3.08 -1.47
C LEU A 136 -17.53 4.06 -2.64
N LEU A 137 -16.60 5.00 -2.49
CA LEU A 137 -16.27 5.97 -3.53
C LEU A 137 -15.01 5.50 -4.30
N PRO A 138 -14.92 5.80 -5.62
CA PRO A 138 -13.72 5.55 -6.38
C PRO A 138 -12.52 6.32 -5.80
N VAL A 139 -11.36 5.69 -5.75
CA VAL A 139 -10.10 6.35 -5.43
C VAL A 139 -9.62 7.09 -6.66
N LYS A 140 -9.62 8.43 -6.60
CA LYS A 140 -9.04 9.28 -7.64
C LYS A 140 -7.54 9.35 -7.46
N LEU A 141 -6.80 8.97 -8.48
CA LEU A 141 -5.35 8.94 -8.44
C LEU A 141 -4.76 10.35 -8.65
N GLN A 142 -3.50 10.52 -8.31
CA GLN A 142 -2.78 11.78 -8.49
C GLN A 142 -1.39 11.53 -9.06
N GLY A 143 -0.77 12.56 -9.63
CA GLY A 143 0.61 12.50 -10.10
C GLY A 143 0.86 11.68 -11.36
N LEU A 144 -0.17 11.18 -12.02
CA LEU A 144 -0.05 10.51 -13.32
C LEU A 144 0.07 11.52 -14.46
N ASP A 145 0.55 11.06 -15.61
CA ASP A 145 0.52 11.84 -16.85
C ASP A 145 -0.85 11.64 -17.54
N PRO A 146 -1.65 12.70 -17.75
CA PRO A 146 -2.98 12.58 -18.33
C PRO A 146 -2.96 12.00 -19.76
N SER A 147 -1.86 12.18 -20.49
CA SER A 147 -1.70 11.73 -21.88
C SER A 147 -1.28 10.25 -22.00
N LYS A 148 -0.72 9.67 -20.93
CA LYS A 148 -0.29 8.27 -20.92
C LYS A 148 -1.46 7.33 -20.62
N ARG A 149 -1.30 6.09 -21.06
CA ARG A 149 -2.17 4.98 -20.69
C ARG A 149 -1.45 4.10 -19.67
N TYR A 150 -2.17 3.62 -18.67
CA TYR A 150 -1.61 2.82 -17.59
C TYR A 150 -2.33 1.48 -17.48
N LYS A 151 -1.57 0.41 -17.57
CA LYS A 151 -2.03 -0.92 -17.20
C LYS A 151 -2.12 -1.01 -15.68
N VAL A 152 -3.26 -1.43 -15.16
CA VAL A 152 -3.55 -1.60 -13.74
C VAL A 152 -3.42 -3.07 -13.37
N LYS A 153 -2.64 -3.38 -12.36
CA LYS A 153 -2.44 -4.77 -11.91
C LYS A 153 -2.42 -4.86 -10.39
N GLU A 154 -3.33 -5.62 -9.80
CA GLU A 154 -3.27 -5.97 -8.38
C GLU A 154 -2.18 -7.01 -8.16
N ILE A 155 -1.28 -6.72 -7.22
CA ILE A 155 -0.17 -7.58 -6.81
C ILE A 155 -0.31 -7.97 -5.34
N ASN A 156 0.61 -8.74 -4.79
CA ASN A 156 0.57 -9.22 -3.42
C ASN A 156 -0.73 -9.99 -3.09
N LEU A 157 -1.18 -10.81 -4.03
CA LEU A 157 -2.28 -11.73 -3.78
C LEU A 157 -1.80 -12.94 -2.97
N MET A 158 -2.65 -13.46 -2.11
CA MET A 158 -2.40 -14.75 -1.45
C MET A 158 -2.29 -15.86 -2.50
N PRO A 159 -1.49 -16.91 -2.27
CA PRO A 159 -1.45 -18.07 -3.13
C PRO A 159 -2.86 -18.60 -3.42
N ASN A 160 -3.08 -19.06 -4.64
CA ASN A 160 -4.37 -19.62 -5.11
C ASN A 160 -5.56 -18.63 -5.09
N SER A 161 -5.34 -17.35 -4.76
CA SER A 161 -6.37 -16.32 -4.84
C SER A 161 -6.31 -15.56 -6.18
N LYS A 162 -7.44 -15.00 -6.58
CA LYS A 162 -7.55 -14.16 -7.77
C LYS A 162 -7.99 -12.75 -7.36
N SER A 163 -7.53 -11.75 -8.08
CA SER A 163 -8.00 -10.40 -7.92
C SER A 163 -9.49 -10.30 -8.26
N ASN A 164 -10.25 -9.67 -7.38
CA ASN A 164 -11.63 -9.25 -7.65
C ASN A 164 -11.73 -7.74 -7.96
N LEU A 165 -10.60 -7.07 -8.16
CA LEU A 165 -10.55 -5.69 -8.59
C LEU A 165 -11.05 -5.58 -10.04
N ALA A 166 -12.14 -4.86 -10.27
CA ALA A 166 -12.73 -4.71 -11.60
C ALA A 166 -11.79 -4.06 -12.63
N ALA A 167 -10.81 -3.26 -12.16
CA ALA A 167 -9.79 -2.62 -12.98
C ALA A 167 -8.57 -3.51 -13.25
N ASN A 168 -8.45 -4.68 -12.59
CA ASN A 168 -7.28 -5.54 -12.73
C ASN A 168 -7.05 -6.00 -14.18
N GLU A 169 -5.78 -5.96 -14.62
CA GLU A 169 -5.32 -6.28 -16.00
C GLU A 169 -5.95 -5.41 -17.11
N LYS A 170 -6.56 -4.26 -16.77
CA LYS A 170 -7.11 -3.31 -17.73
C LYS A 170 -6.24 -2.08 -17.85
N THR A 171 -6.37 -1.39 -18.98
CA THR A 171 -5.62 -0.17 -19.29
C THR A 171 -6.54 1.04 -19.36
N TYR A 172 -6.18 2.11 -18.65
CA TYR A 172 -6.91 3.37 -18.59
C TYR A 172 -6.00 4.55 -18.91
N SER A 173 -6.56 5.67 -19.39
CA SER A 173 -5.79 6.91 -19.49
C SER A 173 -5.48 7.48 -18.10
N GLY A 174 -4.36 8.17 -17.95
CA GLY A 174 -4.04 8.89 -16.71
C GLY A 174 -5.11 9.92 -16.35
N ASP A 175 -5.67 10.59 -17.37
CA ASP A 175 -6.78 11.54 -17.19
C ASP A 175 -8.01 10.87 -16.55
N TYR A 176 -8.42 9.69 -17.04
CA TYR A 176 -9.52 8.92 -16.44
C TYR A 176 -9.21 8.51 -14.99
N LEU A 177 -8.02 7.99 -14.74
CA LEU A 177 -7.62 7.56 -13.41
C LEU A 177 -7.58 8.71 -12.39
N MET A 178 -7.23 9.92 -12.83
CA MET A 178 -7.17 11.09 -11.96
C MET A 178 -8.55 11.75 -11.77
N LYS A 179 -9.43 11.78 -12.78
CA LYS A 179 -10.74 12.45 -12.71
C LYS A 179 -11.85 11.56 -12.17
N VAL A 180 -11.87 10.30 -12.61
CA VAL A 180 -12.90 9.30 -12.25
C VAL A 180 -12.39 8.37 -11.16
N GLY A 181 -11.17 7.84 -11.29
CA GLY A 181 -10.57 6.91 -10.36
C GLY A 181 -10.96 5.44 -10.59
N ILE A 182 -10.64 4.60 -9.61
CA ILE A 182 -10.95 3.17 -9.60
C ILE A 182 -11.64 2.75 -8.31
N ASN A 183 -12.57 1.81 -8.40
CA ASN A 183 -13.25 1.21 -7.24
C ASN A 183 -12.32 0.17 -6.61
N ALA A 184 -11.48 0.61 -5.67
CA ALA A 184 -10.47 -0.24 -5.03
C ALA A 184 -10.85 -0.65 -3.60
N PHE A 185 -11.81 0.01 -2.97
CA PHE A 185 -12.31 -0.34 -1.64
C PHE A 185 -13.34 -1.46 -1.67
N THR A 186 -13.46 -2.16 -0.54
CA THR A 186 -14.43 -3.24 -0.32
C THR A 186 -15.18 -3.00 0.99
N THR A 187 -16.07 -3.90 1.34
CA THR A 187 -16.74 -3.93 2.66
C THR A 187 -16.11 -4.95 3.61
N ASN A 188 -14.95 -5.50 3.26
CA ASN A 188 -14.25 -6.49 4.09
C ASN A 188 -13.35 -5.77 5.10
N GLN A 189 -13.51 -6.08 6.37
CA GLN A 189 -12.68 -5.52 7.43
C GLN A 189 -11.22 -5.99 7.32
N ALA A 190 -10.29 -5.06 7.61
CA ALA A 190 -8.84 -5.30 7.55
C ALA A 190 -8.41 -5.95 6.22
N PHE A 191 -8.91 -5.41 5.13
CA PHE A 191 -8.54 -5.83 3.77
C PHE A 191 -7.59 -4.81 3.12
N SER A 192 -6.66 -5.27 2.32
CA SER A 192 -5.68 -4.42 1.64
C SER A 192 -5.49 -4.83 0.18
N ARG A 193 -5.17 -3.84 -0.65
CA ARG A 193 -4.70 -4.03 -2.01
C ARG A 193 -3.40 -3.27 -2.24
N VAL A 194 -2.52 -3.89 -2.98
CA VAL A 194 -1.36 -3.25 -3.59
C VAL A 194 -1.55 -3.32 -5.10
N ILE A 195 -1.59 -2.17 -5.75
CA ILE A 195 -1.92 -2.05 -7.16
C ILE A 195 -0.78 -1.35 -7.87
N GLU A 196 -0.16 -2.03 -8.82
CA GLU A 196 0.87 -1.47 -9.69
C GLU A 196 0.22 -0.86 -10.92
N LEU A 197 0.71 0.31 -11.32
CA LEU A 197 0.36 0.97 -12.57
C LEU A 197 1.63 1.14 -13.40
N THR A 198 1.56 0.72 -14.65
CA THR A 198 2.69 0.83 -15.60
C THR A 198 2.21 1.50 -16.88
N ALA A 199 2.91 2.56 -17.29
CA ALA A 199 2.62 3.23 -18.56
C ALA A 199 2.97 2.32 -19.75
N GLU A 200 2.09 2.32 -20.75
CA GLU A 200 2.21 1.61 -22.03
C GLU A 200 2.37 2.60 -23.18
#